data_31254a2fbb0bcf540b57013dc75954e0
#
_entry.id   31254a2fbb0bcf540b57013dc75954e0
#
_cell.length_a   1.000
_cell.length_b   1.000
_cell.length_c   1.000
_cell.angle_alpha   90.00
_cell.angle_beta   90.00
_cell.angle_gamma   90.00
#
_symmetry.space_group_name_H-M   'P 1'
#
loop_
_entity.id
_entity.type
_entity.pdbx_description
1 polymer ?
#
loop_
_entity_poly.entity_id
_entity_poly.type
_entity_poly.pdbx_seq_one_letter_code
_entity_poly.pdbx_strand_id
1 'polypeptide(L)'
;RRTLLLMEAIMAPIAVTLLTGFLGAGKTTFAQGFGAGLNISEPIVSPTFTIARELKGQFPSGNSAHLIHVDAYRLGGNAYAPGQNAIERLLDELESLGLDEELEDPSDNTIILMEWGEQMAAALAPERLEIHIDRPLNTVITDETSRADNELTSNGTRTVTFIPVGASWQTFDITRNNR
;
A
#
# COMPACT_ATOMS: atom_id res chain seq x y z
N ARG A 1 8.32 14.82 3.82
CA ARG A 1 9.52 14.56 4.67
C ARG A 1 9.43 13.21 5.40
N ARG A 2 8.27 12.85 5.99
CA ARG A 2 8.10 11.53 6.66
C ARG A 2 8.14 10.35 5.68
N THR A 3 7.68 10.53 4.45
CA THR A 3 7.70 9.50 3.40
C THR A 3 9.13 9.21 2.92
N LEU A 4 10.00 10.22 2.86
CA LEU A 4 11.43 10.04 2.55
C LEU A 4 12.15 9.18 3.59
N LEU A 5 11.84 9.37 4.87
CA LEU A 5 12.42 8.62 5.98
C LEU A 5 12.02 7.13 5.93
N LEU A 6 10.79 6.86 5.48
CA LEU A 6 10.31 5.50 5.25
C LEU A 6 11.18 4.77 4.22
N MET A 7 11.60 5.46 3.18
CA MET A 7 12.36 4.91 2.06
C MET A 7 13.81 4.59 2.39
N GLU A 8 14.44 5.35 3.28
CA GLU A 8 15.80 5.03 3.76
C GLU A 8 15.80 3.79 4.68
N ALA A 9 14.68 3.50 5.32
CA ALA A 9 14.51 2.30 6.16
C ALA A 9 14.15 1.03 5.36
N ILE A 10 13.64 1.17 4.15
CA ILE A 10 13.24 0.08 3.25
C ILE A 10 14.45 -0.45 2.43
N MET A 11 15.65 -0.37 2.94
CA MET A 11 16.86 -0.96 2.32
C MET A 11 17.02 -2.47 2.64
N ALA A 12 15.97 -3.12 3.12
CA ALA A 12 15.95 -4.58 3.26
C ALA A 12 15.45 -5.23 1.94
N PRO A 13 15.96 -6.39 1.55
CA PRO A 13 15.47 -7.07 0.36
C PRO A 13 13.96 -7.29 0.50
N ILE A 14 13.20 -6.85 -0.48
CA ILE A 14 11.74 -7.02 -0.61
C ILE A 14 10.94 -6.29 0.48
N ALA A 15 10.65 -5.05 0.23
CA ALA A 15 9.69 -4.35 1.06
C ALA A 15 8.26 -4.56 0.57
N VAL A 16 7.63 -5.63 1.01
CA VAL A 16 6.17 -5.72 0.89
C VAL A 16 5.56 -4.79 1.92
N THR A 17 4.87 -3.78 1.42
CA THR A 17 4.17 -2.80 2.25
C THR A 17 2.67 -2.96 2.02
N LEU A 18 1.95 -3.30 3.08
CA LEU A 18 0.50 -3.43 3.07
C LEU A 18 -0.16 -2.15 3.56
N LEU A 19 -0.97 -1.53 2.70
CA LEU A 19 -1.81 -0.39 3.06
C LEU A 19 -3.21 -0.83 3.42
N THR A 20 -3.63 -0.55 4.65
CA THR A 20 -4.96 -0.85 5.15
C THR A 20 -5.73 0.41 5.53
N GLY A 21 -7.05 0.31 5.61
CA GLY A 21 -7.93 1.41 5.99
C GLY A 21 -9.20 1.43 5.16
N PHE A 22 -10.25 2.04 5.68
CA PHE A 22 -11.54 2.16 5.01
C PHE A 22 -11.45 2.93 3.68
N LEU A 23 -12.47 2.79 2.85
CA LEU A 23 -12.61 3.59 1.64
C LEU A 23 -12.55 5.09 2.00
N GLY A 24 -11.72 5.85 1.28
CA GLY A 24 -11.52 7.28 1.58
C GLY A 24 -10.57 7.59 2.76
N ALA A 25 -9.96 6.59 3.39
CA ALA A 25 -8.97 6.81 4.45
C ALA A 25 -7.71 7.56 3.96
N GLY A 26 -7.38 7.44 2.67
CA GLY A 26 -6.22 8.11 2.06
C GLY A 26 -5.11 7.16 1.59
N LYS A 27 -5.41 5.88 1.35
CA LYS A 27 -4.44 4.89 0.86
C LYS A 27 -3.78 5.35 -0.44
N THR A 28 -4.57 5.72 -1.45
CA THR A 28 -4.04 6.23 -2.73
C THR A 28 -3.25 7.53 -2.55
N THR A 29 -3.66 8.41 -1.64
CA THR A 29 -2.89 9.62 -1.30
C THR A 29 -1.54 9.27 -0.68
N PHE A 30 -1.51 8.24 0.16
CA PHE A 30 -0.26 7.72 0.70
C PHE A 30 0.62 7.13 -0.42
N ALA A 31 0.05 6.32 -1.33
CA ALA A 31 0.76 5.76 -2.48
C ALA A 31 1.36 6.86 -3.38
N GLN A 32 0.62 7.95 -3.61
CA GLN A 32 1.13 9.13 -4.34
C GLN A 32 2.34 9.77 -3.66
N GLY A 33 2.26 9.98 -2.34
CA GLY A 33 3.39 10.48 -1.54
C GLY A 33 4.58 9.52 -1.54
N PHE A 34 4.31 8.22 -1.51
CA PHE A 34 5.31 7.17 -1.59
C PHE A 34 6.06 7.21 -2.94
N GLY A 35 5.31 7.27 -4.04
CA GLY A 35 5.91 7.38 -5.37
C GLY A 35 6.66 8.69 -5.60
N ALA A 36 6.17 9.80 -5.05
CA ALA A 36 6.91 11.06 -5.09
C ALA A 36 8.27 10.96 -4.38
N GLY A 37 8.35 10.21 -3.27
CA GLY A 37 9.61 9.94 -2.58
C GLY A 37 10.56 9.01 -3.37
N LEU A 38 10.04 8.18 -4.27
CA LEU A 38 10.80 7.38 -5.22
C LEU A 38 11.09 8.11 -6.53
N ASN A 39 10.86 9.43 -6.62
CA ASN A 39 11.03 10.20 -7.85
C ASN A 39 10.29 9.60 -9.06
N ILE A 40 9.15 8.95 -8.83
CA ILE A 40 8.29 8.44 -9.90
C ILE A 40 7.60 9.63 -10.57
N SER A 41 7.81 9.79 -11.87
CA SER A 41 7.24 10.90 -12.65
C SER A 41 5.82 10.61 -13.17
N GLU A 42 5.45 9.34 -13.25
CA GLU A 42 4.12 8.94 -13.68
C GLU A 42 3.07 9.20 -12.60
N PRO A 43 1.85 9.61 -12.97
CA PRO A 43 0.77 9.77 -12.01
C PRO A 43 0.42 8.45 -11.33
N ILE A 44 0.45 8.42 -10.00
CA ILE A 44 0.01 7.27 -9.23
C ILE A 44 -1.49 7.37 -9.01
N VAL A 45 -2.20 6.38 -9.53
CA VAL A 45 -3.63 6.16 -9.36
C VAL A 45 -3.85 4.75 -8.84
N SER A 46 -4.90 4.52 -8.06
CA SER A 46 -5.23 3.18 -7.58
C SER A 46 -5.50 2.24 -8.75
N PRO A 47 -4.82 1.08 -8.83
CA PRO A 47 -4.98 0.12 -9.91
C PRO A 47 -6.20 -0.81 -9.71
N THR A 48 -7.29 -0.32 -9.11
CA THR A 48 -8.48 -1.12 -8.77
C THR A 48 -9.04 -1.91 -9.96
N PHE A 49 -8.91 -1.40 -11.17
CA PHE A 49 -9.41 -2.09 -12.38
C PHE A 49 -8.36 -2.97 -13.06
N THR A 50 -7.09 -2.64 -12.92
CA THR A 50 -5.95 -3.35 -13.55
C THR A 50 -5.25 -4.28 -12.57
N ILE A 51 -5.68 -4.33 -11.31
CA ILE A 51 -5.13 -5.10 -10.19
C ILE A 51 -3.71 -4.65 -9.83
N ALA A 52 -2.80 -4.51 -10.78
CA ALA A 52 -1.43 -4.07 -10.53
C ALA A 52 -0.93 -3.08 -11.58
N ARG A 53 0.06 -2.29 -11.22
CA ARG A 53 0.84 -1.42 -12.10
C ARG A 53 2.30 -1.43 -11.68
N GLU A 54 3.15 -1.54 -12.67
CA GLU A 54 4.59 -1.30 -12.55
C GLU A 54 4.91 0.18 -12.73
N LEU A 55 5.78 0.71 -11.88
CA LEU A 55 6.22 2.10 -11.92
C LEU A 55 7.73 2.15 -11.66
N LYS A 56 8.44 2.94 -12.46
CA LYS A 56 9.90 3.09 -12.35
C LYS A 56 10.24 4.42 -11.70
N GLY A 57 11.16 4.38 -10.76
CA GLY A 57 11.62 5.55 -10.02
C GLY A 57 13.09 5.43 -9.62
N GLN A 58 13.43 6.17 -8.58
CA GLN A 58 14.78 6.21 -8.05
C GLN A 58 14.75 6.41 -6.55
N PHE A 59 15.53 5.61 -5.84
CA PHE A 59 15.75 5.82 -4.40
C PHE A 59 16.50 7.12 -4.14
N PRO A 60 16.42 7.69 -2.92
CA PRO A 60 17.21 8.85 -2.52
C PRO A 60 18.73 8.65 -2.68
N SER A 61 19.20 7.41 -2.61
CA SER A 61 20.61 7.02 -2.86
C SER A 61 21.04 7.18 -4.32
N GLY A 62 20.10 7.38 -5.25
CA GLY A 62 20.36 7.44 -6.69
C GLY A 62 20.21 6.11 -7.42
N ASN A 63 20.02 5.00 -6.71
CA ASN A 63 19.78 3.70 -7.32
C ASN A 63 18.37 3.64 -7.94
N SER A 64 18.21 2.82 -8.99
CA SER A 64 16.90 2.58 -9.59
C SER A 64 15.94 1.97 -8.57
N ALA A 65 14.67 2.37 -8.62
CA ALA A 65 13.59 1.80 -7.83
C ALA A 65 12.50 1.27 -8.76
N HIS A 66 11.96 0.11 -8.42
CA HIS A 66 10.87 -0.54 -9.12
C HIS A 66 9.70 -0.68 -8.14
N LEU A 67 8.58 0.00 -8.39
CA LEU A 67 7.40 -0.07 -7.57
C LEU A 67 6.31 -0.88 -8.27
N ILE A 68 5.89 -1.97 -7.66
CA ILE A 68 4.70 -2.73 -8.05
C ILE A 68 3.56 -2.31 -7.13
N HIS A 69 2.62 -1.54 -7.66
CA HIS A 69 1.44 -1.07 -6.94
C HIS A 69 0.27 -2.00 -7.23
N VAL A 70 -0.23 -2.69 -6.20
CA VAL A 70 -1.31 -3.68 -6.26
C VAL A 70 -2.53 -3.16 -5.51
N ASP A 71 -3.73 -3.39 -6.06
CA ASP A 71 -5.01 -3.15 -5.40
C ASP A 71 -5.86 -4.42 -5.44
N ALA A 72 -5.95 -5.11 -4.32
CA ALA A 72 -6.68 -6.37 -4.19
C ALA A 72 -8.17 -6.21 -3.88
N TYR A 73 -8.74 -4.99 -3.91
CA TYR A 73 -10.13 -4.70 -3.57
C TYR A 73 -11.13 -5.60 -4.31
N ARG A 74 -10.92 -5.80 -5.61
CA ARG A 74 -11.81 -6.61 -6.43
C ARG A 74 -11.68 -8.11 -6.21
N LEU A 75 -10.59 -8.56 -5.61
CA LEU A 75 -10.31 -9.99 -5.40
C LEU A 75 -11.02 -10.54 -4.15
N GLY A 76 -11.45 -9.68 -3.23
CA GLY A 76 -12.18 -10.04 -2.00
C GLY A 76 -13.69 -10.20 -2.14
N GLY A 77 -14.27 -9.95 -3.31
CA GLY A 77 -15.74 -9.94 -3.51
C GLY A 77 -16.34 -11.28 -3.90
N ASN A 78 -17.68 -11.41 -3.71
CA ASN A 78 -18.47 -12.61 -4.07
C ASN A 78 -18.70 -12.78 -5.60
N ALA A 79 -18.04 -11.99 -6.45
CA ALA A 79 -18.32 -11.93 -7.88
C ALA A 79 -17.58 -13.00 -8.70
N TYR A 80 -16.87 -13.94 -8.05
CA TYR A 80 -16.01 -14.92 -8.70
C TYR A 80 -16.51 -16.34 -8.55
N ALA A 81 -15.97 -17.24 -9.40
CA ALA A 81 -16.38 -18.63 -9.44
C ALA A 81 -16.25 -19.32 -8.07
N PRO A 82 -17.23 -20.14 -7.68
CA PRO A 82 -17.15 -20.92 -6.45
C PRO A 82 -15.91 -21.82 -6.45
N GLY A 83 -15.08 -21.73 -5.40
CA GLY A 83 -13.94 -22.63 -5.18
C GLY A 83 -12.55 -22.02 -5.38
N GLN A 84 -12.42 -20.86 -6.01
CA GLN A 84 -11.14 -20.13 -6.04
C GLN A 84 -10.98 -19.27 -4.77
N ASN A 85 -9.84 -19.38 -4.11
CA ASN A 85 -9.50 -18.48 -3.02
C ASN A 85 -8.89 -17.16 -3.54
N ALA A 86 -8.89 -16.13 -2.70
CA ALA A 86 -8.44 -14.80 -3.10
C ALA A 86 -6.94 -14.74 -3.46
N ILE A 87 -6.14 -15.62 -2.88
CA ILE A 87 -4.69 -15.72 -3.13
C ILE A 87 -4.44 -16.28 -4.52
N GLU A 88 -5.10 -17.41 -4.88
CA GLU A 88 -4.97 -18.00 -6.21
C GLU A 88 -5.35 -17.01 -7.30
N ARG A 89 -6.43 -16.26 -7.10
CA ARG A 89 -6.86 -15.23 -8.06
C ARG A 89 -5.86 -14.09 -8.21
N LEU A 90 -5.25 -13.66 -7.11
CA LEU A 90 -4.22 -12.64 -7.16
C LEU A 90 -3.01 -13.14 -7.94
N LEU A 91 -2.57 -14.36 -7.68
CA LEU A 91 -1.44 -14.97 -8.39
C LEU A 91 -1.73 -15.13 -9.90
N ASP A 92 -2.92 -15.62 -10.26
CA ASP A 92 -3.36 -15.74 -11.67
C ASP A 92 -3.36 -14.36 -12.38
N GLU A 93 -3.85 -13.31 -11.71
CA GLU A 93 -3.86 -11.95 -12.27
C GLU A 93 -2.44 -11.38 -12.41
N LEU A 94 -1.57 -11.63 -11.44
CA LEU A 94 -0.19 -11.17 -11.50
C LEU A 94 0.61 -11.93 -12.58
N GLU A 95 0.39 -13.24 -12.73
CA GLU A 95 0.94 -14.04 -13.82
C GLU A 95 0.50 -13.48 -15.19
N SER A 96 -0.78 -13.13 -15.32
CA SER A 96 -1.30 -12.54 -16.56
C SER A 96 -0.65 -11.20 -16.93
N LEU A 97 -0.10 -10.51 -15.94
CA LEU A 97 0.63 -9.25 -16.09
C LEU A 97 2.15 -9.45 -16.19
N GLY A 98 2.64 -10.70 -16.06
CA GLY A 98 4.06 -11.03 -16.03
C GLY A 98 4.78 -10.55 -14.78
N LEU A 99 4.09 -10.47 -13.65
CA LEU A 99 4.58 -9.98 -12.36
C LEU A 99 4.76 -11.10 -11.31
N ASP A 100 4.51 -12.34 -11.68
CA ASP A 100 4.64 -13.51 -10.83
C ASP A 100 6.10 -13.76 -10.41
N GLU A 101 7.04 -13.66 -11.34
CA GLU A 101 8.47 -13.80 -11.06
C GLU A 101 8.97 -12.75 -10.05
N GLU A 102 8.49 -11.51 -10.14
CA GLU A 102 8.85 -10.42 -9.21
C GLU A 102 8.26 -10.63 -7.80
N LEU A 103 7.24 -11.46 -7.65
CA LEU A 103 6.71 -11.85 -6.33
C LEU A 103 7.47 -13.02 -5.73
N GLU A 104 7.91 -13.97 -6.57
CA GLU A 104 8.62 -15.17 -6.11
C GLU A 104 10.09 -14.89 -5.80
N ASP A 105 10.76 -14.08 -6.63
CA ASP A 105 12.17 -13.71 -6.47
C ASP A 105 12.39 -12.22 -6.83
N PRO A 106 11.86 -11.30 -6.03
CA PRO A 106 11.96 -9.87 -6.32
C PRO A 106 13.39 -9.37 -6.27
N SER A 107 13.73 -8.51 -7.21
CA SER A 107 15.03 -7.87 -7.25
C SER A 107 15.25 -6.93 -6.05
N ASP A 108 16.50 -6.69 -5.66
CA ASP A 108 16.89 -5.84 -4.51
C ASP A 108 16.32 -4.41 -4.56
N ASN A 109 15.85 -3.96 -5.72
CA ASN A 109 15.29 -2.64 -5.92
C ASN A 109 13.77 -2.63 -6.13
N THR A 110 13.11 -3.77 -5.93
CA THR A 110 11.65 -3.90 -6.06
C THR A 110 10.96 -3.63 -4.73
N ILE A 111 9.90 -2.85 -4.78
CA ILE A 111 8.99 -2.58 -3.67
C ILE A 111 7.58 -2.98 -4.13
N ILE A 112 6.88 -3.76 -3.32
CA ILE A 112 5.49 -4.11 -3.55
C ILE A 112 4.63 -3.32 -2.57
N LEU A 113 3.77 -2.43 -3.08
CA LEU A 113 2.81 -1.66 -2.31
C LEU A 113 1.41 -2.21 -2.58
N MET A 114 0.81 -2.84 -1.59
CA MET A 114 -0.49 -3.53 -1.73
C MET A 114 -1.59 -2.82 -0.94
N GLU A 115 -2.65 -2.43 -1.62
CA GLU A 115 -3.91 -1.97 -1.01
C GLU A 115 -4.91 -3.12 -0.93
N TRP A 116 -5.71 -3.19 0.16
CA TRP A 116 -6.77 -4.19 0.36
C TRP A 116 -6.31 -5.66 0.42
N GLY A 117 -5.06 -5.89 0.75
CA GLY A 117 -4.44 -7.21 0.76
C GLY A 117 -4.45 -7.92 2.12
N GLU A 118 -5.23 -7.48 3.12
CA GLU A 118 -5.17 -7.97 4.51
C GLU A 118 -5.34 -9.49 4.61
N GLN A 119 -6.22 -10.07 3.79
CA GLN A 119 -6.49 -11.51 3.80
C GLN A 119 -5.37 -12.34 3.15
N MET A 120 -4.55 -11.71 2.33
CA MET A 120 -3.52 -12.36 1.51
C MET A 120 -2.10 -12.10 2.04
N ALA A 121 -1.91 -10.98 2.72
CA ALA A 121 -0.59 -10.49 3.11
C ALA A 121 0.20 -11.49 3.96
N ALA A 122 -0.46 -12.15 4.91
CA ALA A 122 0.20 -13.12 5.79
C ALA A 122 0.72 -14.36 5.04
N ALA A 123 0.04 -14.76 3.96
CA ALA A 123 0.42 -15.92 3.16
C ALA A 123 1.48 -15.56 2.11
N LEU A 124 1.37 -14.39 1.48
CA LEU A 124 2.26 -13.94 0.42
C LEU A 124 3.55 -13.31 0.95
N ALA A 125 3.45 -12.60 2.08
CA ALA A 125 4.57 -11.88 2.67
C ALA A 125 4.56 -12.05 4.19
N PRO A 126 5.14 -13.14 4.72
CA PRO A 126 5.27 -13.34 6.17
C PRO A 126 6.13 -12.24 6.82
N GLU A 127 7.04 -11.64 6.06
CA GLU A 127 7.81 -10.47 6.46
C GLU A 127 7.36 -9.24 5.65
N ARG A 128 6.79 -8.24 6.34
CA ARG A 128 6.18 -7.08 5.70
C ARG A 128 6.08 -5.88 6.62
N LEU A 129 5.89 -4.70 6.05
CA LEU A 129 5.47 -3.51 6.77
C LEU A 129 3.97 -3.30 6.56
N GLU A 130 3.19 -3.28 7.64
CA GLU A 130 1.78 -2.88 7.58
C GLU A 130 1.63 -1.40 7.92
N ILE A 131 0.87 -0.68 7.11
CA ILE A 131 0.57 0.74 7.31
C ILE A 131 -0.95 0.89 7.39
N HIS A 132 -1.43 1.15 8.59
CA HIS A 132 -2.85 1.33 8.87
C HIS A 132 -3.17 2.82 8.84
N ILE A 133 -4.12 3.21 7.98
CA ILE A 133 -4.56 4.60 7.84
C ILE A 133 -5.98 4.71 8.36
N ASP A 134 -6.13 5.34 9.51
CA ASP A 134 -7.42 5.59 10.14
C ASP A 134 -7.84 7.05 9.95
N ARG A 135 -9.10 7.21 9.59
CA ARG A 135 -9.78 8.48 9.56
C ARG A 135 -10.84 8.49 10.65
N PRO A 136 -10.65 9.26 11.74
CA PRO A 136 -11.70 9.41 12.74
C PRO A 136 -12.95 9.98 12.06
N LEU A 137 -14.04 9.24 12.08
CA LEU A 137 -15.34 9.77 11.75
C LEU A 137 -15.72 10.67 12.92
N ASN A 138 -15.64 11.99 12.76
CA ASN A 138 -16.17 12.92 13.74
C ASN A 138 -17.69 12.71 13.82
N THR A 139 -18.12 11.85 14.73
CA THR A 139 -19.51 11.73 15.15
C THR A 139 -19.82 12.91 16.11
N VAL A 140 -19.75 14.13 15.62
CA VAL A 140 -20.46 15.23 16.26
C VAL A 140 -21.80 15.34 15.58
N ILE A 141 -22.70 14.44 15.96
CA ILE A 141 -24.14 14.64 15.73
C ILE A 141 -24.58 15.64 16.80
N THR A 142 -24.44 16.92 16.51
CA THR A 142 -25.19 17.98 17.19
C THR A 142 -25.84 18.82 16.10
N ASP A 143 -27.13 18.66 15.98
CA ASP A 143 -28.13 19.42 15.25
C ASP A 143 -28.71 18.80 13.99
N GLU A 144 -30.05 18.58 14.08
CA GLU A 144 -30.95 18.01 13.07
C GLU A 144 -31.13 18.86 11.79
N THR A 145 -30.30 19.83 11.50
CA THR A 145 -30.46 20.76 10.37
C THR A 145 -29.43 20.64 9.24
N SER A 146 -28.49 19.74 9.34
CA SER A 146 -27.46 19.57 8.29
C SER A 146 -27.61 18.23 7.56
N ARG A 147 -28.69 18.05 6.81
CA ARG A 147 -28.83 17.02 5.77
C ARG A 147 -28.17 17.48 4.48
N ALA A 148 -26.92 17.91 4.53
CA ALA A 148 -26.17 18.18 3.33
C ALA A 148 -24.74 17.65 3.52
N ASP A 149 -24.37 16.76 2.60
CA ASP A 149 -23.02 16.37 2.25
C ASP A 149 -22.24 15.52 3.25
N ASN A 150 -22.60 14.22 3.33
CA ASN A 150 -21.62 13.16 3.59
C ASN A 150 -20.66 13.01 2.38
N GLU A 151 -20.18 14.10 1.82
CA GLU A 151 -19.07 14.04 0.89
C GLU A 151 -17.84 13.55 1.65
N LEU A 152 -17.22 12.51 1.12
CA LEU A 152 -15.90 12.02 1.54
C LEU A 152 -14.86 13.11 1.24
N THR A 153 -14.88 14.19 2.03
CA THR A 153 -13.95 15.30 1.84
C THR A 153 -12.54 14.82 2.11
N SER A 154 -11.57 15.28 1.33
CA SER A 154 -10.15 15.02 1.54
C SER A 154 -9.60 15.66 2.83
N ASN A 155 -10.40 16.50 3.49
CA ASN A 155 -10.06 17.23 4.70
C ASN A 155 -10.19 16.36 5.96
N GLY A 156 -9.41 16.67 6.98
CA GLY A 156 -9.44 16.05 8.31
C GLY A 156 -8.14 15.32 8.66
N THR A 157 -7.98 15.06 9.96
CA THR A 157 -6.83 14.36 10.52
C THR A 157 -6.86 12.89 10.16
N ARG A 158 -5.69 12.30 9.90
CA ARG A 158 -5.49 10.85 9.77
C ARG A 158 -4.51 10.40 10.82
N THR A 159 -4.76 9.21 11.36
CA THR A 159 -3.78 8.48 12.14
C THR A 159 -3.14 7.44 11.24
N VAL A 160 -1.82 7.45 11.16
CA VAL A 160 -1.06 6.46 10.39
C VAL A 160 -0.23 5.65 11.36
N THR A 161 -0.49 4.34 11.41
CA THR A 161 0.20 3.41 12.29
C THR A 161 1.07 2.48 11.43
N PHE A 162 2.34 2.34 11.80
CA PHE A 162 3.30 1.46 11.14
C PHE A 162 3.52 0.23 12.02
N ILE A 163 3.32 -0.96 11.47
CA ILE A 163 3.46 -2.24 12.17
C ILE A 163 4.46 -3.09 11.40
N PRO A 164 5.70 -3.19 11.86
CA PRO A 164 6.68 -4.10 11.28
C PRO A 164 6.33 -5.54 11.66
N VAL A 165 6.26 -6.43 10.67
CA VAL A 165 5.98 -7.87 10.86
C VAL A 165 7.14 -8.67 10.31
N GLY A 166 7.68 -9.57 11.14
CA GLY A 166 8.79 -10.44 10.78
C GLY A 166 10.17 -9.95 11.26
N ALA A 167 11.18 -10.80 11.12
CA ALA A 167 12.51 -10.55 11.67
C ALA A 167 13.27 -9.46 10.93
N SER A 168 13.12 -9.35 9.60
CA SER A 168 13.79 -8.35 8.78
C SER A 168 13.35 -6.92 9.12
N TRP A 169 12.18 -6.74 9.73
CA TRP A 169 11.64 -5.45 10.12
C TRP A 169 11.89 -5.06 11.58
N GLN A 170 12.57 -5.90 12.38
CA GLN A 170 12.81 -5.62 13.82
C GLN A 170 13.64 -4.36 14.08
N THR A 171 14.47 -3.95 13.12
CA THR A 171 15.28 -2.73 13.21
C THR A 171 14.58 -1.50 12.62
N PHE A 172 13.36 -1.67 12.10
CA PHE A 172 12.60 -0.57 11.52
C PHE A 172 12.18 0.41 12.62
N ASP A 173 12.64 1.65 12.49
CA ASP A 173 12.32 2.73 13.42
C ASP A 173 12.13 4.04 12.66
N ILE A 174 10.88 4.41 12.44
CA ILE A 174 10.49 5.64 11.75
C ILE A 174 10.92 6.92 12.52
N THR A 175 11.27 6.80 13.80
CA THR A 175 11.65 7.94 14.64
C THR A 175 13.13 8.25 14.59
N ARG A 176 13.95 7.32 14.12
CA ARG A 176 15.42 7.39 14.20
C ARG A 176 16.05 8.50 13.36
N ASN A 177 15.36 9.01 12.36
CA ASN A 177 15.86 10.03 11.44
C ASN A 177 15.36 11.45 11.74
N ASN A 178 15.00 11.74 12.99
CA ASN A 178 14.63 13.09 13.45
C ASN A 178 15.82 13.87 14.05
N ARG A 179 17.07 13.57 13.65
CA ARG A 179 18.25 14.35 14.06
C ARG A 179 18.89 15.06 12.90
#